data_6a196d3fe70d31a8af3171f54214d44d
#
_entry.id   6a196d3fe70d31a8af3171f54214d44d
#
_cell.length_a   1.000
_cell.length_b   1.000
_cell.length_c   1.000
_cell.angle_alpha   90.00
_cell.angle_beta   90.00
_cell.angle_gamma   90.00
#
_symmetry.space_group_name_H-M   'P 1'
#
loop_
_entity.id
_entity.type
_entity.pdbx_description
1 polymer ?
#
loop_
_entity_poly.entity_id
_entity_poly.type
_entity_poly.pdbx_seq_one_letter_code
_entity_poly.pdbx_strand_id
1 'polypeptide(L)'
;MRTTLDGFESMERRNADRSLVTEQRVRVASPVVPFTEDGARALGSRYWQEVEGASRGLLRCRETRDRVALTILGRGPTLLRFGGAEVVVGDDAVSCTYRIRGGLLSLVERGALVVSQVGGAEPELRVTVDGFLARLGGGSLYGVQRRAHLGVSLRYFRHLLADPPR
;
A
#
# COMPACT_ATOMS: atom_id res chain seq x y z
N MET A 1 -5.18 -17.70 15.97
CA MET A 1 -5.21 -18.51 14.74
C MET A 1 -4.59 -17.69 13.60
N ARG A 2 -3.42 -18.05 13.11
CA ARG A 2 -2.81 -17.35 11.96
C ARG A 2 -3.49 -17.90 10.70
N THR A 3 -4.48 -17.22 10.19
CA THR A 3 -5.06 -17.54 8.89
C THR A 3 -3.99 -17.23 7.83
N THR A 4 -3.38 -18.26 7.31
CA THR A 4 -2.50 -18.15 6.15
C THR A 4 -3.39 -17.74 4.98
N LEU A 5 -3.08 -16.62 4.30
CA LEU A 5 -3.77 -16.27 3.07
C LEU A 5 -3.32 -17.24 1.99
N ASP A 6 -4.23 -18.05 1.47
CA ASP A 6 -3.93 -18.93 0.34
C ASP A 6 -3.50 -18.09 -0.86
N GLY A 7 -2.40 -18.51 -1.50
CA GLY A 7 -1.87 -17.80 -2.67
C GLY A 7 -1.22 -16.45 -2.38
N PHE A 8 -0.88 -16.15 -1.10
CA PHE A 8 -0.09 -14.96 -0.80
C PHE A 8 1.34 -15.10 -1.27
N GLU A 9 1.80 -14.16 -2.07
CA GLU A 9 3.17 -14.07 -2.53
C GLU A 9 3.75 -12.68 -2.21
N SER A 10 5.02 -12.63 -1.85
CA SER A 10 5.75 -11.39 -1.62
C SER A 10 7.08 -11.43 -2.35
N MET A 11 7.32 -10.43 -3.18
CA MET A 11 8.55 -10.25 -3.93
C MET A 11 9.19 -8.92 -3.56
N GLU A 12 10.50 -8.92 -3.46
CA GLU A 12 11.29 -7.73 -3.23
C GLU A 12 12.45 -7.69 -4.21
N ARG A 13 12.67 -6.53 -4.81
CA ARG A 13 13.80 -6.27 -5.70
C ARG A 13 14.40 -4.91 -5.38
N ARG A 14 15.73 -4.85 -5.44
CA ARG A 14 16.46 -3.60 -5.37
C ARG A 14 16.97 -3.22 -6.75
N ASN A 15 16.68 -2.02 -7.19
CA ASN A 15 17.17 -1.47 -8.44
C ASN A 15 18.65 -1.06 -8.33
N ALA A 16 19.31 -0.81 -9.46
CA ALA A 16 20.70 -0.37 -9.51
C ALA A 16 20.95 0.95 -8.76
N ASP A 17 19.99 1.83 -8.72
CA ASP A 17 20.00 3.10 -7.98
C ASP A 17 19.67 2.95 -6.47
N ARG A 18 19.63 1.72 -5.97
CA ARG A 18 19.28 1.33 -4.60
C ARG A 18 17.82 1.56 -4.20
N SER A 19 16.97 2.04 -5.10
CA SER A 19 15.54 2.09 -4.83
C SER A 19 14.94 0.69 -4.73
N LEU A 20 13.85 0.61 -3.97
CA LEU A 20 13.15 -0.65 -3.70
C LEU A 20 11.92 -0.78 -4.57
N VAL A 21 11.70 -1.99 -5.00
CA VAL A 21 10.41 -2.46 -5.52
C VAL A 21 9.97 -3.61 -4.64
N THR A 22 8.83 -3.47 -4.01
CA THR A 22 8.18 -4.56 -3.28
C THR A 22 6.80 -4.79 -3.85
N GLU A 23 6.45 -6.03 -4.07
CA GLU A 23 5.12 -6.43 -4.51
C GLU A 23 4.61 -7.53 -3.59
N GLN A 24 3.41 -7.33 -3.06
CA GLN A 24 2.65 -8.35 -2.38
C GLN A 24 1.37 -8.59 -3.18
N ARG A 25 1.05 -9.85 -3.41
CA ARG A 25 -0.16 -10.24 -4.11
C ARG A 25 -0.87 -11.41 -3.43
N VAL A 26 -2.16 -11.48 -3.64
CA VAL A 26 -3.00 -12.59 -3.20
C VAL A 26 -4.01 -12.90 -4.30
N ARG A 27 -4.19 -14.18 -4.59
CA ARG A 27 -5.26 -14.64 -5.49
C ARG A 27 -6.58 -14.60 -4.76
N VAL A 28 -7.63 -14.24 -5.48
CA VAL A 28 -8.99 -14.17 -4.95
C VAL A 28 -9.94 -14.99 -5.82
N ALA A 29 -11.02 -15.48 -5.23
CA ALA A 29 -12.01 -16.28 -5.97
C ALA A 29 -12.81 -15.43 -6.98
N SER A 30 -12.99 -14.15 -6.67
CA SER A 30 -13.71 -13.19 -7.51
C SER A 30 -13.22 -11.78 -7.20
N PRO A 31 -13.42 -10.81 -8.10
CA PRO A 31 -13.14 -9.41 -7.84
C PRO A 31 -13.78 -8.91 -6.55
N VAL A 32 -13.02 -8.19 -5.74
CA VAL A 32 -13.44 -7.69 -4.41
C VAL A 32 -14.10 -6.33 -4.50
N VAL A 33 -13.71 -5.53 -5.49
CA VAL A 33 -14.32 -4.24 -5.80
C VAL A 33 -14.74 -4.19 -7.26
N PRO A 34 -15.72 -3.35 -7.63
CA PRO A 34 -16.07 -3.14 -9.03
C PRO A 34 -14.91 -2.47 -9.79
N PHE A 35 -14.81 -2.71 -11.10
CA PHE A 35 -13.82 -2.08 -11.99
C PHE A 35 -14.27 -0.65 -12.37
N THR A 36 -14.30 0.21 -11.35
CA THR A 36 -14.73 1.60 -11.43
C THR A 36 -13.76 2.51 -10.67
N GLU A 37 -13.88 3.83 -10.85
CA GLU A 37 -13.11 4.79 -10.05
C GLU A 37 -13.37 4.65 -8.56
N ASP A 38 -14.63 4.46 -8.17
CA ASP A 38 -15.00 4.30 -6.76
C ASP A 38 -14.40 3.02 -6.18
N GLY A 39 -14.41 1.92 -6.93
CA GLY A 39 -13.77 0.68 -6.53
C GLY A 39 -12.26 0.84 -6.33
N ALA A 40 -11.57 1.52 -7.24
CA ALA A 40 -10.14 1.81 -7.11
C ALA A 40 -9.84 2.70 -5.90
N ARG A 41 -10.64 3.77 -5.68
CA ARG A 41 -10.51 4.65 -4.51
C ARG A 41 -10.76 3.90 -3.21
N ALA A 42 -11.74 3.00 -3.18
CA ALA A 42 -12.05 2.18 -2.02
C ALA A 42 -10.86 1.27 -1.65
N LEU A 43 -10.17 0.68 -2.63
CA LEU A 43 -8.93 -0.08 -2.38
C LEU A 43 -7.86 0.78 -1.70
N GLY A 44 -7.62 1.99 -2.22
CA GLY A 44 -6.62 2.90 -1.68
C GLY A 44 -6.95 3.37 -0.27
N SER A 45 -8.15 3.88 -0.05
CA SER A 45 -8.58 4.37 1.27
C SER A 45 -8.58 3.25 2.32
N ARG A 46 -8.96 2.03 1.95
CA ARG A 46 -8.88 0.88 2.84
C ARG A 46 -7.43 0.57 3.25
N TYR A 47 -6.49 0.71 2.33
CA TYR A 47 -5.07 0.52 2.65
C TYR A 47 -4.59 1.47 3.75
N TRP A 48 -4.94 2.75 3.69
CA TRP A 48 -4.58 3.74 4.70
C TRP A 48 -5.23 3.45 6.06
N GLN A 49 -6.46 2.98 6.08
CA GLN A 49 -7.12 2.53 7.31
C GLN A 49 -6.36 1.38 7.96
N GLU A 50 -5.84 0.44 7.16
CA GLU A 50 -5.07 -0.68 7.67
C GLU A 50 -3.67 -0.29 8.16
N VAL A 51 -3.04 0.74 7.58
CA VAL A 51 -1.81 1.34 8.12
C VAL A 51 -2.05 1.89 9.53
N GLU A 52 -3.12 2.63 9.74
CA GLU A 52 -3.50 3.13 11.07
C GLU A 52 -3.80 1.98 12.03
N GLY A 53 -4.60 1.02 11.62
CA GLY A 53 -4.99 -0.12 12.43
C GLY A 53 -3.82 -1.02 12.83
N ALA A 54 -2.88 -1.27 11.90
CA ALA A 54 -1.69 -2.06 12.16
C ALA A 54 -0.75 -1.39 13.18
N SER A 55 -0.70 -0.07 13.18
CA SER A 55 0.11 0.72 14.13
C SER A 55 -0.55 0.93 15.50
N ARG A 56 -1.76 0.42 15.70
CA ARG A 56 -2.56 0.63 16.92
C ARG A 56 -2.76 2.12 17.27
N GLY A 57 -2.87 2.97 16.24
CA GLY A 57 -3.06 4.40 16.39
C GLY A 57 -1.78 5.21 16.58
N LEU A 58 -0.60 4.59 16.59
CA LEU A 58 0.67 5.30 16.59
C LEU A 58 0.86 6.13 15.32
N LEU A 59 0.45 5.58 14.19
CA LEU A 59 0.45 6.27 12.90
C LEU A 59 -0.95 6.77 12.58
N ARG A 60 -1.03 7.98 12.01
CA ARG A 60 -2.26 8.58 11.51
C ARG A 60 -2.09 8.92 10.04
N CYS A 61 -3.03 8.49 9.23
CA CYS A 61 -3.11 8.80 7.82
C CYS A 61 -4.19 9.86 7.60
N ARG A 62 -3.80 11.03 7.15
CA ARG A 62 -4.75 12.07 6.75
C ARG A 62 -4.82 12.08 5.23
N GLU A 63 -5.89 11.50 4.71
CA GLU A 63 -6.20 11.51 3.29
C GLU A 63 -7.10 12.70 2.95
N THR A 64 -6.70 13.45 1.94
CA THR A 64 -7.50 14.50 1.29
C THR A 64 -7.51 14.25 -0.21
N ARG A 65 -8.26 15.05 -0.97
CA ARG A 65 -8.30 14.92 -2.42
C ARG A 65 -6.91 14.99 -3.07
N ASP A 66 -6.04 15.84 -2.54
CA ASP A 66 -4.78 16.21 -3.19
C ASP A 66 -3.55 15.55 -2.55
N ARG A 67 -3.70 14.94 -1.38
CA ARG A 67 -2.55 14.36 -0.65
C ARG A 67 -2.95 13.35 0.41
N VAL A 68 -1.97 12.51 0.76
CA VAL A 68 -1.98 11.69 1.97
C VAL A 68 -0.76 12.03 2.81
N ALA A 69 -0.96 12.23 4.10
CA ALA A 69 0.13 12.46 5.06
C ALA A 69 0.09 11.40 6.15
N LEU A 70 1.21 10.70 6.31
CA LEU A 70 1.43 9.72 7.38
C LEU A 70 2.22 10.38 8.50
N THR A 71 1.60 10.56 9.67
CA THR A 71 2.18 11.26 10.82
C THR A 71 2.19 10.41 12.08
N ILE A 72 3.10 10.69 13.01
CA ILE A 72 3.09 10.07 14.33
C ILE A 72 2.05 10.78 15.19
N LEU A 73 1.12 10.01 15.78
CA LEU A 73 0.06 10.48 16.69
C LEU A 73 -0.80 11.63 16.11
N GLY A 74 -0.79 11.84 14.80
CA GLY A 74 -1.57 12.88 14.10
C GLY A 74 -1.07 14.32 14.28
N ARG A 75 -0.13 14.55 15.19
CA ARG A 75 0.47 15.87 15.50
C ARG A 75 2.00 15.86 15.46
N GLY A 76 2.59 14.69 15.35
CA GLY A 76 4.04 14.51 15.26
C GLY A 76 4.59 14.81 13.86
N PRO A 77 5.87 14.50 13.66
CA PRO A 77 6.52 14.70 12.38
C PRO A 77 5.85 13.86 11.28
N THR A 78 5.85 14.41 10.06
CA THR A 78 5.37 13.68 8.88
C THR A 78 6.42 12.68 8.42
N LEU A 79 6.10 11.41 8.57
CA LEU A 79 6.99 10.31 8.15
C LEU A 79 7.06 10.18 6.64
N LEU A 80 5.90 10.20 5.98
CA LEU A 80 5.76 10.16 4.52
C LEU A 80 4.63 11.08 4.07
N ARG A 81 4.85 11.73 2.94
CA ARG A 81 3.83 12.48 2.20
C ARG A 81 3.65 11.84 0.83
N PHE A 82 2.41 11.75 0.43
CA PHE A 82 2.02 11.26 -0.89
C PHE A 82 1.15 12.30 -1.59
N GLY A 83 1.11 12.27 -2.91
CA GLY A 83 0.11 12.95 -3.71
C GLY A 83 -1.29 12.38 -3.48
N GLY A 84 -2.29 13.00 -4.06
CA GLY A 84 -3.65 12.47 -4.09
C GLY A 84 -3.74 11.16 -4.86
N ALA A 85 -4.86 10.48 -4.71
CA ALA A 85 -5.13 9.23 -5.40
C ALA A 85 -5.21 9.44 -6.92
N GLU A 86 -4.30 8.83 -7.66
CA GLU A 86 -4.34 8.72 -9.12
C GLU A 86 -4.99 7.38 -9.47
N VAL A 87 -6.15 7.42 -10.11
CA VAL A 87 -6.95 6.23 -10.41
C VAL A 87 -6.81 5.87 -11.88
N VAL A 88 -6.63 4.58 -12.16
CA VAL A 88 -6.70 4.01 -13.51
C VAL A 88 -7.73 2.90 -13.51
N VAL A 89 -8.64 2.96 -14.48
CA VAL A 89 -9.70 1.98 -14.68
C VAL A 89 -9.57 1.37 -16.07
N GLY A 90 -9.46 0.06 -16.12
CA GLY A 90 -9.51 -0.75 -17.33
C GLY A 90 -10.70 -1.71 -17.30
N ASP A 91 -10.86 -2.50 -18.36
CA ASP A 91 -11.98 -3.44 -18.50
C ASP A 91 -11.96 -4.53 -17.42
N ASP A 92 -10.76 -4.99 -17.05
CA ASP A 92 -10.54 -6.06 -16.08
C ASP A 92 -9.47 -5.73 -15.03
N ALA A 93 -9.16 -4.45 -14.86
CA ALA A 93 -8.19 -4.00 -13.87
C ALA A 93 -8.53 -2.61 -13.34
N VAL A 94 -8.30 -2.40 -12.05
CA VAL A 94 -8.35 -1.07 -11.43
C VAL A 94 -7.14 -0.87 -10.53
N SER A 95 -6.64 0.36 -10.48
CA SER A 95 -5.55 0.73 -9.59
C SER A 95 -5.71 2.12 -9.00
N CYS A 96 -5.20 2.27 -7.79
CA CYS A 96 -5.08 3.53 -7.09
C CYS A 96 -3.61 3.74 -6.74
N THR A 97 -3.02 4.82 -7.25
CA THR A 97 -1.60 5.14 -7.11
C THR A 97 -1.42 6.39 -6.26
N TYR A 98 -0.52 6.31 -5.31
CA TYR A 98 -0.11 7.42 -4.46
C TYR A 98 1.39 7.68 -4.65
N ARG A 99 1.74 8.78 -5.31
CA ARG A 99 3.15 9.14 -5.54
C ARG A 99 3.79 9.67 -4.27
N ILE A 100 4.99 9.21 -3.95
CA ILE A 100 5.75 9.67 -2.80
C ILE A 100 6.23 11.10 -3.06
N ARG A 101 5.92 12.00 -2.12
CA ARG A 101 6.24 13.45 -2.16
C ARG A 101 7.21 13.84 -1.05
N GLY A 102 7.94 12.89 -0.48
CA GLY A 102 8.93 13.13 0.57
C GLY A 102 8.44 12.78 1.97
N GLY A 103 9.13 13.27 2.97
CA GLY A 103 8.92 12.98 4.39
C GLY A 103 10.22 12.54 5.07
N LEU A 104 10.16 12.24 6.37
CA LEU A 104 11.34 11.85 7.13
C LEU A 104 11.92 10.51 6.68
N LEU A 105 11.08 9.60 6.19
CA LEU A 105 11.50 8.26 5.77
C LEU A 105 11.93 8.18 4.30
N SER A 106 11.66 9.21 3.49
CA SER A 106 12.02 9.23 2.08
C SER A 106 13.21 10.14 1.81
N LEU A 107 14.19 9.62 1.08
CA LEU A 107 15.38 10.40 0.70
C LEU A 107 15.06 11.41 -0.40
N VAL A 108 14.15 11.05 -1.31
CA VAL A 108 13.78 11.85 -2.48
C VAL A 108 12.28 11.78 -2.74
N GLU A 109 11.75 12.76 -3.47
CA GLU A 109 10.36 12.77 -3.95
C GLU A 109 10.19 11.84 -5.16
N ARG A 110 10.36 10.54 -4.94
CA ARG A 110 10.31 9.53 -5.99
C ARG A 110 9.69 8.23 -5.48
N GLY A 111 9.02 7.54 -6.38
CA GLY A 111 8.37 6.28 -6.11
C GLY A 111 6.88 6.43 -5.88
N ALA A 112 6.21 5.32 -5.79
CA ALA A 112 4.77 5.26 -5.60
C ALA A 112 4.36 4.03 -4.79
N LEU A 113 3.25 4.16 -4.07
CA LEU A 113 2.45 3.06 -3.57
C LEU A 113 1.29 2.84 -4.55
N VAL A 114 1.14 1.62 -5.03
CA VAL A 114 0.06 1.22 -5.92
C VAL A 114 -0.75 0.11 -5.27
N VAL A 115 -2.05 0.30 -5.21
CA VAL A 115 -3.00 -0.73 -4.78
C VAL A 115 -3.87 -1.07 -5.98
N SER A 116 -3.96 -2.33 -6.34
CA SER A 116 -4.67 -2.73 -7.55
C SER A 116 -5.40 -4.04 -7.41
N GLN A 117 -6.42 -4.20 -8.25
CA GLN A 117 -7.12 -5.44 -8.50
C GLN A 117 -7.07 -5.74 -9.99
N VAL A 118 -6.73 -6.96 -10.31
CA VAL A 118 -6.76 -7.51 -11.67
C VAL A 118 -7.79 -8.63 -11.71
N GLY A 119 -8.62 -8.63 -12.74
CA GLY A 119 -9.61 -9.68 -13.00
C GLY A 119 -9.07 -10.80 -13.87
N GLY A 120 -9.93 -11.41 -14.66
CA GLY A 120 -9.60 -12.51 -15.55
C GLY A 120 -9.81 -13.89 -14.92
N ALA A 121 -9.12 -14.91 -15.44
CA ALA A 121 -9.28 -16.29 -14.99
C ALA A 121 -8.75 -16.55 -13.58
N GLU A 122 -7.73 -15.81 -13.17
CA GLU A 122 -7.16 -15.85 -11.82
C GLU A 122 -7.11 -14.41 -11.25
N PRO A 123 -8.20 -13.92 -10.65
CA PRO A 123 -8.22 -12.57 -10.11
C PRO A 123 -7.22 -12.40 -8.97
N GLU A 124 -6.59 -11.22 -8.91
CA GLU A 124 -5.55 -10.92 -7.91
C GLU A 124 -5.75 -9.52 -7.31
N LEU A 125 -5.42 -9.41 -6.04
CA LEU A 125 -5.17 -8.13 -5.37
C LEU A 125 -3.66 -7.93 -5.23
N ARG A 126 -3.19 -6.70 -5.47
CA ARG A 126 -1.76 -6.37 -5.38
C ARG A 126 -1.55 -5.09 -4.58
N VAL A 127 -0.47 -5.08 -3.81
CA VAL A 127 0.10 -3.88 -3.20
C VAL A 127 1.55 -3.79 -3.65
N THR A 128 1.90 -2.71 -4.32
CA THR A 128 3.25 -2.50 -4.85
C THR A 128 3.80 -1.18 -4.32
N VAL A 129 5.02 -1.19 -3.82
CA VAL A 129 5.81 0.03 -3.62
C VAL A 129 6.93 0.00 -4.64
N ASP A 130 6.96 0.98 -5.52
CA ASP A 130 7.94 1.09 -6.58
C ASP A 130 8.80 2.35 -6.43
N GLY A 131 10.10 2.19 -6.59
CA GLY A 131 11.05 3.31 -6.62
C GLY A 131 11.27 4.02 -5.29
N PHE A 132 10.86 3.43 -4.17
CA PHE A 132 11.09 4.01 -2.84
C PHE A 132 12.57 3.99 -2.47
N LEU A 133 13.10 5.16 -2.08
CA LEU A 133 14.45 5.30 -1.59
C LEU A 133 14.44 5.73 -0.12
N ALA A 134 14.74 4.79 0.77
CA ALA A 134 14.72 5.01 2.20
C ALA A 134 15.84 5.98 2.63
N ARG A 135 15.50 7.00 3.41
CA ARG A 135 16.46 7.97 3.97
C ARG A 135 17.41 7.34 4.99
N LEU A 136 16.88 6.40 5.75
CA LEU A 136 17.59 5.74 6.84
C LEU A 136 18.11 4.38 6.33
N GLY A 137 19.24 4.39 5.64
CA GLY A 137 19.87 3.23 5.02
C GLY A 137 20.60 2.28 5.99
N GLY A 138 20.49 2.46 7.30
CA GLY A 138 21.03 1.54 8.30
C GLY A 138 20.23 0.23 8.34
N GLY A 139 20.92 -0.92 8.25
CA GLY A 139 20.31 -2.23 8.03
C GLY A 139 19.19 -2.64 9.01
N SER A 140 19.21 -2.13 10.27
CA SER A 140 18.19 -2.44 11.27
C SER A 140 16.86 -1.72 11.03
N LEU A 141 16.90 -0.43 10.66
CA LEU A 141 15.69 0.36 10.41
C LEU A 141 14.98 -0.07 9.14
N TYR A 142 15.74 -0.44 8.12
CA TYR A 142 15.23 -1.03 6.89
C TYR A 142 14.47 -2.33 7.18
N GLY A 143 15.02 -3.20 8.02
CA GLY A 143 14.36 -4.45 8.43
C GLY A 143 13.03 -4.22 9.16
N VAL A 144 12.96 -3.19 10.00
CA VAL A 144 11.72 -2.81 10.69
C VAL A 144 10.68 -2.28 9.70
N GLN A 145 11.07 -1.40 8.79
CA GLN A 145 10.18 -0.83 7.78
C GLN A 145 9.62 -1.90 6.83
N ARG A 146 10.47 -2.83 6.39
CA ARG A 146 10.07 -3.98 5.59
C ARG A 146 9.05 -4.87 6.29
N ARG A 147 9.29 -5.21 7.57
CA ARG A 147 8.36 -6.02 8.37
C ARG A 147 7.04 -5.30 8.60
N ALA A 148 7.08 -4.00 8.85
CA ALA A 148 5.89 -3.18 9.02
C ALA A 148 5.05 -3.16 7.74
N HIS A 149 5.67 -2.92 6.58
CA HIS A 149 4.99 -2.91 5.29
C HIS A 149 4.35 -4.28 4.97
N LEU A 150 5.09 -5.37 5.16
CA LEU A 150 4.57 -6.72 4.98
C LEU A 150 3.39 -7.00 5.92
N GLY A 151 3.48 -6.59 7.18
CA GLY A 151 2.42 -6.73 8.17
C GLY A 151 1.16 -5.97 7.81
N VAL A 152 1.30 -4.73 7.31
CA VAL A 152 0.19 -3.92 6.81
C VAL A 152 -0.48 -4.58 5.61
N SER A 153 0.30 -5.04 4.62
CA SER A 153 -0.24 -5.68 3.42
C SER A 153 -1.00 -6.98 3.74
N LEU A 154 -0.45 -7.81 4.63
CA LEU A 154 -1.15 -9.02 5.09
C LEU A 154 -2.46 -8.71 5.82
N ARG A 155 -2.46 -7.69 6.67
CA ARG A 155 -3.66 -7.23 7.37
C ARG A 155 -4.68 -6.67 6.38
N TYR A 156 -4.22 -5.85 5.44
CA TYR A 156 -5.06 -5.27 4.39
C TYR A 156 -5.78 -6.35 3.58
N PHE A 157 -5.08 -7.34 3.05
CA PHE A 157 -5.70 -8.42 2.30
C PHE A 157 -6.70 -9.21 3.13
N ARG A 158 -6.37 -9.55 4.38
CA ARG A 158 -7.29 -10.28 5.26
C ARG A 158 -8.59 -9.53 5.51
N HIS A 159 -8.50 -8.24 5.81
CA HIS A 159 -9.68 -7.43 6.10
C HIS A 159 -10.48 -7.12 4.84
N LEU A 160 -9.81 -6.89 3.72
CA LEU A 160 -10.46 -6.65 2.44
C LEU A 160 -11.26 -7.86 1.96
N LEU A 161 -10.74 -9.07 2.19
CA LEU A 161 -11.42 -10.32 1.84
C LEU A 161 -12.54 -10.68 2.82
N ALA A 162 -12.40 -10.31 4.10
CA ALA A 162 -13.42 -10.56 5.12
C ALA A 162 -14.61 -9.58 5.04
N ASP A 163 -14.34 -8.34 4.64
CA ASP A 163 -15.33 -7.25 4.57
C ASP A 163 -15.03 -6.37 3.35
N PRO A 164 -15.46 -6.81 2.15
CA PRO A 164 -15.22 -6.06 0.92
C PRO A 164 -15.91 -4.69 0.95
N PRO A 165 -15.31 -3.64 0.40
CA PRO A 165 -15.97 -2.35 0.21
C PRO A 165 -17.20 -2.51 -0.69
N ARG A 166 -18.30 -1.90 -0.29
CA ARG A 166 -19.56 -1.91 -1.04
C ARG A 166 -19.60 -0.79 -2.05
#